data_4e138405d9b313926fd5542a27b8bebf
#
_entry.id   4e138405d9b313926fd5542a27b8bebf
#
_cell.length_a   1.000
_cell.length_b   1.000
_cell.length_c   1.000
_cell.angle_alpha   90.00
_cell.angle_beta   90.00
_cell.angle_gamma   90.00
#
_symmetry.space_group_name_H-M   'P 1'
#
loop_
_entity.id
_entity.type
_entity.pdbx_description
1 polymer ?
#
loop_
_entity_poly.entity_id
_entity_poly.type
_entity_poly.pdbx_seq_one_letter_code
_entity_poly.pdbx_strand_id
1 'polypeptide(L)'
;KNKKSSNDFWWLNNGITILADEGSLNGSVFTLENIQIVNGLQTSYSIFNVLSSEKNNENEDRSVFCKIIITQEEESIDSIIKATNSQNSIPASSLRSTDNLQRDIELYLFKKDFFYDRRKNFYKNKKKPRNKIISINYLAQSLTSILEMKPSKARTSPTVLTKSDEDYKKIFNRNMSIEIYYYAIVLRKNVETYLKENFN
;
A
#
# COMPACT_ATOMS: atom_id res chain seq x y z
N LYS A 1 -10.06 -37.33 14.05
CA LYS A 1 -8.73 -37.43 14.66
C LYS A 1 -7.76 -36.67 13.78
N ASN A 2 -7.58 -35.37 14.03
CA ASN A 2 -6.62 -34.54 13.31
C ASN A 2 -5.22 -34.95 13.78
N LYS A 3 -4.41 -35.45 12.84
CA LYS A 3 -2.96 -35.61 13.09
C LYS A 3 -2.42 -34.20 13.36
N LYS A 4 -1.96 -33.93 14.59
CA LYS A 4 -1.11 -32.76 14.85
C LYS A 4 0.04 -32.81 13.84
N SER A 5 0.17 -31.80 13.03
CA SER A 5 1.36 -31.62 12.18
C SER A 5 2.56 -31.58 13.11
N SER A 6 3.56 -32.43 12.87
CA SER A 6 4.78 -32.51 13.69
C SER A 6 5.71 -31.29 13.53
N ASN A 7 5.36 -30.34 12.65
CA ASN A 7 6.17 -29.17 12.37
C ASN A 7 5.50 -27.93 12.96
N ASP A 8 6.26 -27.12 13.67
CA ASP A 8 5.81 -25.85 14.17
C ASP A 8 5.38 -24.91 13.03
N PHE A 9 4.30 -24.19 13.24
CA PHE A 9 3.73 -23.30 12.22
C PHE A 9 4.73 -22.24 11.73
N TRP A 10 5.60 -21.75 12.61
CA TRP A 10 6.59 -20.74 12.27
C TRP A 10 7.68 -21.22 11.28
N TRP A 11 7.89 -22.52 11.16
CA TRP A 11 8.81 -23.09 10.16
C TRP A 11 8.21 -23.10 8.74
N LEU A 12 6.89 -23.07 8.65
CA LEU A 12 6.15 -23.22 7.40
C LEU A 12 5.79 -21.86 6.75
N ASN A 13 6.15 -20.76 7.40
CA ASN A 13 5.88 -19.42 6.89
C ASN A 13 7.06 -18.47 7.13
N ASN A 14 7.11 -17.39 6.33
CA ASN A 14 8.19 -16.38 6.39
C ASN A 14 7.99 -15.36 7.53
N GLY A 15 7.00 -15.56 8.40
CA GLY A 15 6.69 -14.64 9.47
C GLY A 15 6.00 -13.35 8.99
N ILE A 16 5.94 -12.39 9.91
CA ILE A 16 5.29 -11.09 9.71
C ILE A 16 6.32 -10.00 9.99
N THR A 17 6.41 -8.99 9.13
CA THR A 17 7.22 -7.79 9.38
C THR A 17 6.32 -6.59 9.60
N ILE A 18 6.49 -5.95 10.75
CA ILE A 18 5.74 -4.77 11.19
C ILE A 18 6.70 -3.60 11.28
N LEU A 19 6.31 -2.47 10.69
CA LEU A 19 6.90 -1.17 10.96
C LEU A 19 6.03 -0.44 11.98
N ALA A 20 6.66 0.31 12.87
CA ALA A 20 5.99 1.21 13.81
C ALA A 20 6.76 2.53 13.90
N ASP A 21 6.05 3.62 14.14
CA ASP A 21 6.68 4.93 14.35
C ASP A 21 7.33 4.99 15.74
N GLU A 22 6.68 4.40 16.74
CA GLU A 22 7.15 4.33 18.12
C GLU A 22 6.85 2.96 18.74
N GLY A 23 7.63 2.58 19.74
CA GLY A 23 7.42 1.35 20.48
C GLY A 23 8.05 1.40 21.86
N SER A 24 7.35 0.84 22.85
CA SER A 24 7.81 0.73 24.22
C SER A 24 7.54 -0.66 24.77
N LEU A 25 8.48 -1.19 25.54
CA LEU A 25 8.37 -2.46 26.23
C LEU A 25 8.14 -2.20 27.73
N ASN A 26 7.01 -2.68 28.26
CA ASN A 26 6.72 -2.64 29.66
C ASN A 26 6.47 -4.07 30.19
N GLY A 27 7.43 -4.62 30.89
CA GLY A 27 7.44 -6.04 31.27
C GLY A 27 7.44 -6.95 30.03
N SER A 28 6.40 -7.76 29.85
CA SER A 28 6.19 -8.63 28.70
C SER A 28 5.26 -8.03 27.62
N VAL A 29 4.80 -6.80 27.81
CA VAL A 29 3.87 -6.12 26.89
C VAL A 29 4.64 -5.13 26.04
N PHE A 30 4.53 -5.28 24.70
CA PHE A 30 5.12 -4.39 23.73
C PHE A 30 4.04 -3.53 23.07
N THR A 31 4.06 -2.25 23.37
CA THR A 31 3.13 -1.26 22.81
C THR A 31 3.75 -0.58 21.58
N LEU A 32 3.01 -0.54 20.49
CA LEU A 32 3.46 0.02 19.21
C LEU A 32 2.48 1.08 18.73
N GLU A 33 3.00 2.16 18.14
CA GLU A 33 2.20 3.24 17.55
C GLU A 33 2.34 3.27 16.03
N ASN A 34 1.23 3.60 15.34
CA ASN A 34 1.16 3.74 13.88
C ASN A 34 1.70 2.53 13.10
N ILE A 35 1.29 1.33 13.51
CA ILE A 35 1.78 0.08 12.93
C ILE A 35 1.39 -0.08 11.45
N GLN A 36 2.32 -0.62 10.67
CA GLN A 36 2.10 -1.04 9.29
C GLN A 36 2.70 -2.44 9.06
N ILE A 37 1.89 -3.40 8.62
CA ILE A 37 2.39 -4.72 8.18
C ILE A 37 2.96 -4.56 6.78
N VAL A 38 4.28 -4.74 6.63
CA VAL A 38 5.00 -4.59 5.36
C VAL A 38 5.30 -5.92 4.69
N ASN A 39 5.30 -7.03 5.44
CA ASN A 39 5.37 -8.39 4.91
C ASN A 39 4.53 -9.34 5.78
N GLY A 40 4.04 -10.45 5.19
CA GLY A 40 3.24 -11.45 5.90
C GLY A 40 1.75 -11.10 6.04
N LEU A 41 1.21 -10.18 5.25
CA LEU A 41 -0.21 -9.79 5.33
C LEU A 41 -1.15 -10.98 5.09
N GLN A 42 -0.83 -11.89 4.18
CA GLN A 42 -1.62 -13.11 3.95
C GLN A 42 -1.59 -14.04 5.17
N THR A 43 -0.43 -14.20 5.79
CA THR A 43 -0.27 -14.96 7.02
C THR A 43 -1.11 -14.36 8.14
N SER A 44 -1.04 -13.05 8.36
CA SER A 44 -1.84 -12.32 9.34
C SER A 44 -3.33 -12.50 9.13
N TYR A 45 -3.78 -12.38 7.87
CA TYR A 45 -5.18 -12.55 7.51
C TYR A 45 -5.67 -13.99 7.71
N SER A 46 -4.84 -14.98 7.39
CA SER A 46 -5.16 -16.39 7.60
C SER A 46 -5.27 -16.71 9.09
N ILE A 47 -4.34 -16.23 9.92
CA ILE A 47 -4.37 -16.37 11.38
C ILE A 47 -5.66 -15.73 11.93
N PHE A 48 -5.95 -14.50 11.52
CA PHE A 48 -7.16 -13.79 11.97
C PHE A 48 -8.44 -14.57 11.64
N ASN A 49 -8.58 -15.07 10.40
CA ASN A 49 -9.76 -15.83 9.98
C ASN A 49 -9.94 -17.13 10.76
N VAL A 50 -8.85 -17.87 10.99
CA VAL A 50 -8.89 -19.14 11.76
C VAL A 50 -9.26 -18.86 13.21
N LEU A 51 -8.56 -17.94 13.87
CA LEU A 51 -8.76 -17.66 15.29
C LEU A 51 -10.11 -16.96 15.56
N SER A 52 -10.61 -16.16 14.62
CA SER A 52 -11.93 -15.51 14.76
C SER A 52 -13.09 -16.47 14.56
N SER A 53 -12.90 -17.59 13.86
CA SER A 53 -13.94 -18.59 13.60
C SER A 53 -14.04 -19.67 14.66
N GLU A 54 -12.98 -19.92 15.43
CA GLU A 54 -12.93 -20.94 16.47
C GLU A 54 -13.33 -20.36 17.83
N LYS A 55 -14.39 -20.91 18.43
CA LYS A 55 -14.94 -20.43 19.73
C LYS A 55 -14.09 -20.79 20.95
N ASN A 56 -13.06 -21.62 20.83
CA ASN A 56 -12.21 -22.08 21.95
C ASN A 56 -10.73 -22.13 21.52
N ASN A 57 -10.02 -21.01 21.69
CA ASN A 57 -8.58 -20.93 21.43
C ASN A 57 -7.71 -21.06 22.70
N GLU A 58 -8.27 -21.63 23.80
CA GLU A 58 -7.57 -21.70 25.09
C GLU A 58 -6.30 -22.57 25.09
N ASN A 59 -6.10 -23.41 24.06
CA ASN A 59 -4.93 -24.29 23.92
C ASN A 59 -4.16 -24.04 22.60
N GLU A 60 -4.12 -22.81 22.10
CA GLU A 60 -3.35 -22.47 20.90
C GLU A 60 -1.86 -22.27 21.27
N ASP A 61 -1.02 -23.20 20.89
CA ASP A 61 0.43 -23.23 21.15
C ASP A 61 1.29 -22.87 19.92
N ARG A 62 0.65 -22.64 18.77
CA ARG A 62 1.37 -22.28 17.54
C ARG A 62 1.94 -20.87 17.61
N SER A 63 3.18 -20.74 17.21
CA SER A 63 3.90 -19.46 17.18
C SER A 63 4.09 -18.95 15.75
N VAL A 64 4.22 -17.64 15.58
CA VAL A 64 4.62 -17.00 14.33
C VAL A 64 5.81 -16.09 14.60
N PHE A 65 6.80 -16.13 13.70
CA PHE A 65 7.92 -15.20 13.78
C PHE A 65 7.44 -13.78 13.42
N CYS A 66 7.72 -12.84 14.31
CA CYS A 66 7.35 -11.43 14.09
C CYS A 66 8.59 -10.54 14.19
N LYS A 67 8.92 -9.85 13.10
CA LYS A 67 9.97 -8.83 13.04
C LYS A 67 9.34 -7.46 13.21
N ILE A 68 9.69 -6.77 14.30
CA ILE A 68 9.22 -5.41 14.56
C ILE A 68 10.38 -4.44 14.33
N ILE A 69 10.16 -3.41 13.52
CA ILE A 69 11.14 -2.37 13.21
C ILE A 69 10.51 -1.03 13.55
N ILE A 70 11.17 -0.30 14.45
CA ILE A 70 10.73 1.01 14.90
C ILE A 70 11.59 2.04 14.21
N THR A 71 10.98 2.89 13.37
CA THR A 71 11.66 3.97 12.66
C THR A 71 10.66 4.98 12.12
N GLN A 72 11.03 6.25 12.17
CA GLN A 72 10.30 7.36 11.54
C GLN A 72 11.03 7.86 10.27
N GLU A 73 12.22 7.31 9.99
CA GLU A 73 13.04 7.72 8.86
C GLU A 73 12.48 7.16 7.55
N GLU A 74 12.01 8.04 6.68
CA GLU A 74 11.35 7.69 5.41
C GLU A 74 12.22 6.83 4.48
N GLU A 75 13.53 7.11 4.40
CA GLU A 75 14.44 6.35 3.54
C GLU A 75 14.64 4.92 4.03
N SER A 76 14.76 4.75 5.35
CA SER A 76 14.83 3.44 6.00
C SER A 76 13.54 2.65 5.77
N ILE A 77 12.38 3.28 5.95
CA ILE A 77 11.07 2.66 5.70
C ILE A 77 10.97 2.14 4.27
N ASP A 78 11.29 2.99 3.28
CA ASP A 78 11.22 2.61 1.86
C ASP A 78 12.20 1.46 1.52
N SER A 79 13.40 1.48 2.09
CA SER A 79 14.41 0.43 1.91
C SER A 79 13.95 -0.90 2.51
N ILE A 80 13.35 -0.88 3.70
CA ILE A 80 12.82 -2.06 4.38
C ILE A 80 11.66 -2.66 3.59
N ILE A 81 10.72 -1.84 3.13
CA ILE A 81 9.58 -2.29 2.31
C ILE A 81 10.10 -2.98 1.06
N LYS A 82 11.08 -2.40 0.38
CA LYS A 82 11.69 -2.96 -0.83
C LYS A 82 12.39 -4.30 -0.54
N ALA A 83 13.20 -4.37 0.50
CA ALA A 83 13.95 -5.57 0.87
C ALA A 83 13.06 -6.73 1.31
N THR A 84 12.05 -6.45 2.14
CA THR A 84 11.15 -7.48 2.69
C THR A 84 10.18 -8.04 1.65
N ASN A 85 9.83 -7.24 0.64
CA ASN A 85 8.91 -7.65 -0.41
C ASN A 85 9.61 -8.22 -1.67
N SER A 86 10.92 -8.17 -1.77
CA SER A 86 11.65 -8.70 -2.92
C SER A 86 11.49 -10.22 -3.13
N GLN A 87 11.07 -10.94 -2.11
CA GLN A 87 10.86 -12.40 -2.14
C GLN A 87 9.45 -12.83 -2.63
N ASN A 88 8.49 -11.92 -2.68
CA ASN A 88 7.14 -12.16 -3.20
C ASN A 88 6.94 -11.34 -4.47
N SER A 89 6.12 -11.82 -5.42
CA SER A 89 5.76 -11.02 -6.61
C SER A 89 5.07 -9.72 -6.20
N ILE A 90 5.85 -8.66 -6.05
CA ILE A 90 5.38 -7.35 -5.59
C ILE A 90 4.51 -6.74 -6.70
N PRO A 91 3.33 -6.17 -6.36
CA PRO A 91 2.64 -5.32 -7.32
C PRO A 91 3.59 -4.23 -7.82
N ALA A 92 3.69 -4.07 -9.12
CA ALA A 92 4.59 -3.09 -9.74
C ALA A 92 4.42 -1.67 -9.17
N SER A 93 3.20 -1.29 -8.76
CA SER A 93 2.92 -0.02 -8.08
C SER A 93 3.64 0.13 -6.73
N SER A 94 3.89 -0.97 -6.00
CA SER A 94 4.62 -0.91 -4.73
C SER A 94 6.12 -0.71 -4.94
N LEU A 95 6.70 -1.30 -6.02
CA LEU A 95 8.10 -1.04 -6.41
C LEU A 95 8.32 0.42 -6.80
N ARG A 96 7.30 1.08 -7.34
CA ARG A 96 7.37 2.49 -7.76
C ARG A 96 7.25 3.47 -6.59
N SER A 97 6.78 3.00 -5.43
CA SER A 97 6.59 3.86 -4.25
C SER A 97 7.86 4.57 -3.77
N THR A 98 9.03 4.00 -4.05
CA THR A 98 10.35 4.55 -3.68
C THR A 98 10.96 5.48 -4.72
N ASP A 99 10.33 5.66 -5.89
CA ASP A 99 10.82 6.59 -6.92
C ASP A 99 10.74 8.05 -6.41
N ASN A 100 11.81 8.82 -6.59
CA ASN A 100 11.87 10.23 -6.19
C ASN A 100 10.75 11.05 -6.82
N LEU A 101 10.37 10.78 -8.08
CA LEU A 101 9.24 11.45 -8.71
C LEU A 101 7.92 11.21 -7.94
N GLN A 102 7.71 10.01 -7.42
CA GLN A 102 6.53 9.70 -6.63
C GLN A 102 6.52 10.44 -5.29
N ARG A 103 7.69 10.69 -4.69
CA ARG A 103 7.83 11.53 -3.48
C ARG A 103 7.53 12.98 -3.80
N ASP A 104 8.04 13.51 -4.92
CA ASP A 104 7.79 14.89 -5.35
C ASP A 104 6.29 15.11 -5.60
N ILE A 105 5.62 14.15 -6.25
CA ILE A 105 4.16 14.18 -6.47
C ILE A 105 3.42 14.17 -5.12
N GLU A 106 3.82 13.32 -4.17
CA GLU A 106 3.22 13.27 -2.83
C GLU A 106 3.31 14.62 -2.13
N LEU A 107 4.50 15.22 -2.09
CA LEU A 107 4.74 16.53 -1.47
C LEU A 107 3.92 17.64 -2.14
N TYR A 108 3.87 17.64 -3.46
CA TYR A 108 3.08 18.63 -4.20
C TYR A 108 1.58 18.50 -3.95
N LEU A 109 1.05 17.27 -4.01
CA LEU A 109 -0.36 16.99 -3.78
C LEU A 109 -0.77 17.26 -2.32
N PHE A 110 0.12 17.02 -1.37
CA PHE A 110 -0.12 17.35 0.04
C PHE A 110 -0.36 18.86 0.23
N LYS A 111 0.40 19.72 -0.44
CA LYS A 111 0.19 21.18 -0.44
C LYS A 111 -1.14 21.61 -1.07
N LYS A 112 -1.74 20.72 -1.88
CA LYS A 112 -3.04 20.91 -2.56
C LYS A 112 -4.18 20.17 -1.85
N ASP A 113 -3.95 19.73 -0.60
CA ASP A 113 -4.93 19.02 0.24
C ASP A 113 -5.40 17.68 -0.34
N PHE A 114 -4.52 17.01 -1.11
CA PHE A 114 -4.65 15.62 -1.51
C PHE A 114 -3.60 14.75 -0.84
N PHE A 115 -3.99 13.52 -0.50
CA PHE A 115 -3.15 12.54 0.17
C PHE A 115 -2.75 11.44 -0.81
N TYR A 116 -1.55 11.51 -1.35
CA TYR A 116 -1.08 10.56 -2.36
C TYR A 116 -0.55 9.28 -1.71
N ASP A 117 -1.36 8.22 -1.80
CA ASP A 117 -1.11 6.95 -1.12
C ASP A 117 -0.06 6.12 -1.89
N ARG A 118 1.20 6.60 -1.88
CA ARG A 118 2.36 5.90 -2.43
C ARG A 118 2.50 4.51 -1.81
N ARG A 119 2.36 4.46 -0.50
CA ARG A 119 2.33 3.24 0.31
C ARG A 119 0.87 2.88 0.58
N LYS A 120 0.47 1.71 0.10
CA LYS A 120 -0.92 1.26 0.17
C LYS A 120 -1.50 1.39 1.58
N ASN A 121 -2.63 2.07 1.70
CA ASN A 121 -3.37 2.33 2.92
C ASN A 121 -2.69 3.25 3.95
N PHE A 122 -1.54 3.86 3.67
CA PHE A 122 -0.84 4.73 4.61
C PHE A 122 -1.74 5.86 5.12
N TYR A 123 -2.31 6.64 4.22
CA TYR A 123 -3.20 7.75 4.60
C TYR A 123 -4.57 7.29 5.10
N LYS A 124 -5.03 6.11 4.68
CA LYS A 124 -6.24 5.49 5.23
C LYS A 124 -6.05 5.14 6.72
N ASN A 125 -4.90 4.57 7.07
CA ASN A 125 -4.55 4.24 8.45
C ASN A 125 -4.42 5.51 9.31
N LYS A 126 -3.92 6.60 8.73
CA LYS A 126 -3.91 7.94 9.35
C LYS A 126 -5.27 8.64 9.34
N LYS A 127 -6.37 7.92 9.07
CA LYS A 127 -7.77 8.40 9.10
C LYS A 127 -8.02 9.64 8.23
N LYS A 128 -7.25 9.82 7.15
CA LYS A 128 -7.48 10.93 6.21
C LYS A 128 -8.76 10.71 5.41
N PRO A 129 -9.44 11.79 4.95
CA PRO A 129 -10.69 11.70 4.18
C PRO A 129 -10.50 10.85 2.91
N ARG A 130 -11.31 9.80 2.74
CA ARG A 130 -11.19 8.84 1.62
C ARG A 130 -11.29 9.50 0.24
N ASN A 131 -12.13 10.51 0.10
CA ASN A 131 -12.30 11.26 -1.15
C ASN A 131 -11.06 12.10 -1.52
N LYS A 132 -10.13 12.33 -0.60
CA LYS A 132 -8.87 13.06 -0.83
C LYS A 132 -7.67 12.13 -0.97
N ILE A 133 -7.84 10.81 -0.74
CA ILE A 133 -6.76 9.83 -0.90
C ILE A 133 -6.68 9.41 -2.36
N ILE A 134 -5.49 9.55 -2.95
CA ILE A 134 -5.19 9.25 -4.35
C ILE A 134 -4.15 8.13 -4.41
N SER A 135 -4.48 6.98 -4.97
CA SER A 135 -3.52 5.90 -5.18
C SER A 135 -2.68 6.12 -6.46
N ILE A 136 -1.51 5.46 -6.54
CA ILE A 136 -0.68 5.44 -7.75
C ILE A 136 -1.51 4.99 -8.96
N ASN A 137 -2.31 3.94 -8.81
CA ASN A 137 -3.16 3.43 -9.90
C ASN A 137 -4.24 4.43 -10.32
N TYR A 138 -4.86 5.14 -9.39
CA TYR A 138 -5.84 6.18 -9.70
C TYR A 138 -5.21 7.28 -10.54
N LEU A 139 -4.03 7.74 -10.14
CA LEU A 139 -3.28 8.76 -10.88
C LEU A 139 -2.83 8.25 -12.26
N ALA A 140 -2.29 7.04 -12.35
CA ALA A 140 -1.89 6.42 -13.62
C ALA A 140 -3.07 6.32 -14.60
N GLN A 141 -4.23 5.89 -14.13
CA GLN A 141 -5.45 5.86 -14.94
C GLN A 141 -5.87 7.25 -15.43
N SER A 142 -5.79 8.27 -14.55
CA SER A 142 -6.13 9.64 -14.91
C SER A 142 -5.22 10.16 -16.02
N LEU A 143 -3.91 9.97 -15.87
CA LEU A 143 -2.91 10.37 -16.85
C LEU A 143 -3.08 9.64 -18.19
N THR A 144 -3.28 8.32 -18.17
CA THR A 144 -3.51 7.53 -19.38
C THR A 144 -4.78 7.97 -20.11
N SER A 145 -5.86 8.27 -19.38
CA SER A 145 -7.10 8.71 -19.99
C SER A 145 -6.98 10.09 -20.63
N ILE A 146 -6.27 11.02 -19.97
CA ILE A 146 -6.22 12.44 -20.34
C ILE A 146 -5.07 12.71 -21.31
N LEU A 147 -3.85 12.27 -20.99
CA LEU A 147 -2.66 12.58 -21.80
C LEU A 147 -2.48 11.64 -22.98
N GLU A 148 -2.75 10.34 -22.80
CA GLU A 148 -2.65 9.37 -23.88
C GLU A 148 -3.96 9.21 -24.67
N MET A 149 -5.05 9.86 -24.25
CA MET A 149 -6.38 9.75 -24.86
C MET A 149 -6.87 8.29 -24.97
N LYS A 150 -6.53 7.45 -23.97
CA LYS A 150 -6.85 6.01 -23.94
C LYS A 150 -7.70 5.61 -22.72
N PRO A 151 -8.92 6.14 -22.58
CA PRO A 151 -9.76 5.87 -21.41
C PRO A 151 -10.15 4.39 -21.28
N SER A 152 -10.35 3.68 -22.40
CA SER A 152 -10.64 2.24 -22.37
C SER A 152 -9.47 1.43 -21.77
N LYS A 153 -8.22 1.70 -22.18
CA LYS A 153 -7.02 1.06 -21.62
C LYS A 153 -6.88 1.36 -20.12
N ALA A 154 -7.09 2.61 -19.74
CA ALA A 154 -7.02 3.04 -18.35
C ALA A 154 -8.05 2.29 -17.46
N ARG A 155 -9.24 2.04 -17.97
CA ARG A 155 -10.31 1.33 -17.25
C ARG A 155 -10.07 -0.17 -17.16
N THR A 156 -9.71 -0.82 -18.25
CA THR A 156 -9.66 -2.29 -18.33
C THR A 156 -8.40 -2.91 -17.74
N SER A 157 -7.29 -2.16 -17.71
CA SER A 157 -5.98 -2.71 -17.34
C SER A 157 -5.17 -1.79 -16.41
N PRO A 158 -5.73 -1.33 -15.29
CA PRO A 158 -5.10 -0.32 -14.44
C PRO A 158 -3.75 -0.76 -13.85
N THR A 159 -3.60 -2.05 -13.55
CA THR A 159 -2.35 -2.60 -12.99
C THR A 159 -1.25 -2.76 -14.02
N VAL A 160 -1.58 -2.89 -15.30
CA VAL A 160 -0.63 -2.99 -16.40
C VAL A 160 0.08 -1.66 -16.66
N LEU A 161 -0.61 -0.54 -16.39
CA LEU A 161 -0.08 0.82 -16.63
C LEU A 161 1.23 1.13 -15.87
N THR A 162 1.47 0.43 -14.77
CA THR A 162 2.67 0.63 -13.93
C THR A 162 3.55 -0.61 -13.85
N LYS A 163 3.24 -1.68 -14.62
CA LYS A 163 3.89 -2.98 -14.51
C LYS A 163 5.29 -2.97 -15.11
N SER A 164 5.45 -2.48 -16.33
CA SER A 164 6.75 -2.38 -16.97
C SER A 164 7.40 -1.01 -16.73
N ASP A 165 8.73 -0.95 -16.80
CA ASP A 165 9.47 0.32 -16.71
C ASP A 165 9.13 1.27 -17.84
N GLU A 166 8.89 0.73 -19.03
CA GLU A 166 8.54 1.49 -20.21
C GLU A 166 7.17 2.15 -20.07
N ASP A 167 6.15 1.40 -19.70
CA ASP A 167 4.80 1.94 -19.49
C ASP A 167 4.77 2.95 -18.35
N TYR A 168 5.49 2.65 -17.27
CA TYR A 168 5.60 3.56 -16.14
C TYR A 168 6.22 4.91 -16.53
N LYS A 169 7.37 4.91 -17.24
CA LYS A 169 8.08 6.13 -17.66
C LYS A 169 7.30 6.96 -18.69
N LYS A 170 6.41 6.35 -19.46
CA LYS A 170 5.49 7.09 -20.36
C LYS A 170 4.49 7.93 -19.57
N ILE A 171 3.98 7.39 -18.47
CA ILE A 171 2.96 8.03 -17.65
C ILE A 171 3.58 8.97 -16.60
N PHE A 172 4.63 8.48 -15.92
CA PHE A 172 5.35 9.21 -14.88
C PHE A 172 6.70 9.69 -15.43
N ASN A 173 6.69 10.87 -16.05
CA ASN A 173 7.85 11.45 -16.73
C ASN A 173 8.41 12.62 -15.93
N ARG A 174 9.70 12.56 -15.56
CA ARG A 174 10.38 13.63 -14.82
C ARG A 174 10.47 14.97 -15.57
N ASN A 175 10.38 14.94 -16.90
CA ASN A 175 10.37 16.15 -17.73
C ASN A 175 8.99 16.81 -17.77
N MET A 176 7.96 16.18 -17.20
CA MET A 176 6.62 16.71 -17.10
C MET A 176 6.51 17.64 -15.88
N SER A 177 5.82 18.78 -16.03
CA SER A 177 5.53 19.65 -14.89
C SER A 177 4.75 18.89 -13.82
N ILE A 178 5.14 19.07 -12.56
CA ILE A 178 4.49 18.42 -11.41
C ILE A 178 3.01 18.78 -11.28
N GLU A 179 2.61 19.94 -11.81
CA GLU A 179 1.24 20.43 -11.79
C GLU A 179 0.30 19.56 -12.64
N ILE A 180 0.81 18.92 -13.68
CA ILE A 180 0.03 18.05 -14.57
C ILE A 180 -0.60 16.89 -13.79
N TYR A 181 0.14 16.33 -12.83
CA TYR A 181 -0.36 15.28 -11.96
C TYR A 181 -1.56 15.73 -11.12
N TYR A 182 -1.51 16.95 -10.61
CA TYR A 182 -2.63 17.56 -9.88
C TYR A 182 -3.83 17.81 -10.76
N TYR A 183 -3.64 18.45 -11.94
CA TYR A 183 -4.74 18.74 -12.84
C TYR A 183 -5.42 17.49 -13.38
N ALA A 184 -4.67 16.42 -13.62
CA ALA A 184 -5.24 15.12 -14.02
C ALA A 184 -6.18 14.55 -12.95
N ILE A 185 -5.84 14.70 -11.67
CA ILE A 185 -6.70 14.29 -10.55
C ILE A 185 -7.95 15.16 -10.48
N VAL A 186 -7.79 16.48 -10.52
CA VAL A 186 -8.91 17.41 -10.41
C VAL A 186 -9.90 17.21 -11.54
N LEU A 187 -9.41 17.12 -12.78
CA LEU A 187 -10.28 16.90 -13.96
C LEU A 187 -11.07 15.60 -13.83
N ARG A 188 -10.39 14.49 -13.48
CA ARG A 188 -11.09 13.22 -13.27
C ARG A 188 -12.13 13.30 -12.16
N LYS A 189 -11.81 13.90 -11.03
CA LYS A 189 -12.77 14.07 -9.93
C LYS A 189 -13.99 14.91 -10.32
N ASN A 190 -13.78 15.97 -11.07
CA ASN A 190 -14.88 16.79 -11.57
C ASN A 190 -15.80 15.99 -12.51
N VAL A 191 -15.22 15.19 -13.42
CA VAL A 191 -15.99 14.29 -14.28
C VAL A 191 -16.74 13.24 -13.45
N GLU A 192 -16.10 12.60 -12.48
CA GLU A 192 -16.74 11.60 -11.60
C GLU A 192 -17.91 12.23 -10.81
N THR A 193 -17.74 13.46 -10.31
CA THR A 193 -18.81 14.19 -9.60
C THR A 193 -19.96 14.53 -10.54
N TYR A 194 -19.67 15.08 -11.69
CA TYR A 194 -20.68 15.42 -12.70
C TYR A 194 -21.51 14.20 -13.12
N LEU A 195 -20.84 13.07 -13.37
CA LEU A 195 -21.54 11.83 -13.74
C LEU A 195 -22.44 11.33 -12.63
N LYS A 196 -22.02 11.41 -11.37
CA LYS A 196 -22.85 11.00 -10.23
C LYS A 196 -24.09 11.90 -10.07
N GLU A 197 -23.95 13.20 -10.30
CA GLU A 197 -25.05 14.15 -10.12
C GLU A 197 -26.08 14.07 -11.24
N ASN A 198 -25.67 13.64 -12.44
CA ASN A 198 -26.55 13.70 -13.63
C ASN A 198 -26.99 12.33 -14.18
N PHE A 199 -26.37 11.22 -13.75
CA PHE A 199 -26.63 9.90 -14.35
C PHE A 199 -26.79 8.77 -13.33
N ASN A 200 -26.93 9.05 -12.02
CA ASN A 200 -27.24 8.06 -10.97
C ASN A 200 -28.61 8.32 -10.36
#